data_656d88d6b70c5765185af89cbc9b096e
#
_entry.id   656d88d6b70c5765185af89cbc9b096e
#
_cell.length_a   1.000
_cell.length_b   1.000
_cell.length_c   1.000
_cell.angle_alpha   90.00
_cell.angle_beta   90.00
_cell.angle_gamma   90.00
#
_symmetry.space_group_name_H-M   'P 1'
#
loop_
_entity.id
_entity.type
_entity.pdbx_description
1 polymer ?
#
loop_
_entity_poly.entity_id
_entity_poly.type
_entity_poly.pdbx_seq_one_letter_code
_entity_poly.pdbx_strand_id
1 'polypeptide(L)'
;MKKIKKKEVVLLAGGVGGAKLAEGLLKIENINLSVICNIGDDDDFHGLHVSPDVDTMIYTLSGLVNKKQGWGVKSDKYKALDVLKKLGQETWMLLGDSDFGLHIYRSKRLNLGHKISDITHDIAKAFNLKCNIILPTNAKIPTLIRIKNKWISFQEYFVKRQCKPKVEKIKYKGISNVKANSEAIKAISGADLIILAPSNPLLSLLPIINIPQIKYSLIRNKKIPKIAVSPLISGKAIKGPANKIM
;
A
#
# COMPACT_ATOMS: atom_id res chain seq x y z
N MET A 1 25.73 -24.62 17.64
CA MET A 1 25.70 -23.60 16.57
C MET A 1 25.19 -22.29 17.16
N LYS A 2 25.95 -21.18 17.08
CA LYS A 2 25.44 -19.85 17.49
C LYS A 2 24.31 -19.47 16.58
N LYS A 3 23.11 -19.26 17.14
CA LYS A 3 21.93 -18.76 16.41
C LYS A 3 22.28 -17.37 15.86
N ILE A 4 22.48 -17.26 14.56
CA ILE A 4 22.78 -15.96 13.92
C ILE A 4 21.57 -15.05 14.20
N LYS A 5 21.80 -13.91 14.87
CA LYS A 5 20.77 -12.92 15.14
C LYS A 5 20.29 -12.33 13.81
N LYS A 6 19.02 -12.48 13.50
CA LYS A 6 18.42 -11.90 12.31
C LYS A 6 18.49 -10.38 12.35
N LYS A 7 18.63 -9.75 11.19
CA LYS A 7 18.63 -8.30 11.02
C LYS A 7 17.19 -7.79 10.85
N GLU A 8 16.86 -6.75 11.58
CA GLU A 8 15.54 -6.09 11.47
C GLU A 8 15.53 -5.15 10.25
N VAL A 9 14.79 -5.51 9.22
CA VAL A 9 14.69 -4.73 7.98
C VAL A 9 13.30 -4.13 7.87
N VAL A 10 13.23 -2.82 7.70
CA VAL A 10 11.98 -2.09 7.47
C VAL A 10 11.91 -1.64 6.02
N LEU A 11 10.84 -2.01 5.34
CA LEU A 11 10.54 -1.62 3.97
C LEU A 11 9.34 -0.64 3.98
N LEU A 12 9.54 0.59 3.50
CA LEU A 12 8.44 1.49 3.19
C LEU A 12 8.02 1.23 1.76
N ALA A 13 6.76 0.84 1.56
CA ALA A 13 6.31 0.34 0.26
C ALA A 13 4.85 0.63 -0.04
N GLY A 14 4.53 0.69 -1.34
CA GLY A 14 3.20 0.62 -1.90
C GLY A 14 3.26 0.09 -3.32
N GLY A 15 2.13 -0.40 -3.83
CA GLY A 15 2.00 -0.90 -5.19
C GLY A 15 2.84 -2.12 -5.53
N VAL A 16 2.84 -2.42 -6.82
CA VAL A 16 3.45 -3.64 -7.40
C VAL A 16 4.97 -3.69 -7.20
N GLY A 17 5.66 -2.54 -7.35
CA GLY A 17 7.12 -2.48 -7.21
C GLY A 17 7.56 -2.80 -5.79
N GLY A 18 6.85 -2.25 -4.80
CA GLY A 18 7.08 -2.52 -3.39
C GLY A 18 6.83 -3.97 -3.02
N ALA A 19 5.72 -4.55 -3.49
CA ALA A 19 5.38 -5.94 -3.24
C ALA A 19 6.39 -6.93 -3.82
N LYS A 20 6.90 -6.68 -5.03
CA LYS A 20 7.97 -7.50 -5.64
C LYS A 20 9.27 -7.43 -4.87
N LEU A 21 9.65 -6.24 -4.37
CA LEU A 21 10.86 -6.13 -3.54
C LEU A 21 10.67 -6.85 -2.21
N ALA A 22 9.51 -6.75 -1.57
CA ALA A 22 9.18 -7.50 -0.36
C ALA A 22 9.27 -9.01 -0.57
N GLU A 23 8.71 -9.53 -1.68
CA GLU A 23 8.82 -10.95 -2.07
C GLU A 23 10.28 -11.39 -2.22
N GLY A 24 11.12 -10.54 -2.82
CA GLY A 24 12.57 -10.81 -2.94
C GLY A 24 13.27 -10.83 -1.59
N LEU A 25 13.00 -9.86 -0.72
CA LEU A 25 13.59 -9.76 0.62
C LEU A 25 13.22 -10.95 1.51
N LEU A 26 12.00 -11.50 1.39
CA LEU A 26 11.59 -12.69 2.15
C LEU A 26 12.38 -13.96 1.83
N LYS A 27 13.13 -13.99 0.73
CA LYS A 27 14.03 -15.11 0.40
C LYS A 27 15.35 -15.05 1.15
N ILE A 28 15.63 -13.96 1.85
CA ILE A 28 16.87 -13.79 2.64
C ILE A 28 16.62 -14.33 4.05
N GLU A 29 17.33 -15.40 4.42
CA GLU A 29 17.08 -16.14 5.66
C GLU A 29 17.39 -15.36 6.93
N ASN A 30 18.38 -14.47 6.88
CA ASN A 30 18.93 -13.80 8.07
C ASN A 30 18.31 -12.41 8.33
N ILE A 31 17.06 -12.18 7.86
CA ILE A 31 16.33 -10.95 8.13
C ILE A 31 14.97 -11.24 8.74
N ASN A 32 14.48 -10.27 9.53
CA ASN A 32 13.08 -10.11 9.91
C ASN A 32 12.55 -8.91 9.14
N LEU A 33 11.61 -9.13 8.25
CA LEU A 33 11.03 -8.08 7.41
C LEU A 33 9.76 -7.51 8.04
N SER A 34 9.72 -6.18 8.18
CA SER A 34 8.51 -5.42 8.46
C SER A 34 8.23 -4.47 7.30
N VAL A 35 7.04 -4.54 6.72
CA VAL A 35 6.62 -3.68 5.61
C VAL A 35 5.67 -2.62 6.14
N ILE A 36 6.07 -1.34 6.09
CA ILE A 36 5.15 -0.23 6.32
C ILE A 36 4.48 0.09 5.00
N CYS A 37 3.21 -0.31 4.88
CA CYS A 37 2.47 -0.29 3.63
C CYS A 37 1.66 1.00 3.47
N ASN A 38 1.66 1.57 2.25
CA ASN A 38 0.86 2.74 1.93
C ASN A 38 -0.64 2.46 2.06
N ILE A 39 -1.36 3.47 2.56
CA ILE A 39 -2.82 3.52 2.63
C ILE A 39 -3.38 4.83 2.03
N GLY A 40 -2.51 5.60 1.36
CA GLY A 40 -2.90 6.89 0.77
C GLY A 40 -3.79 6.76 -0.45
N ASP A 41 -3.88 5.58 -1.03
CA ASP A 41 -4.72 5.26 -2.18
C ASP A 41 -5.94 4.37 -1.82
N ASP A 42 -6.16 4.14 -0.51
CA ASP A 42 -7.37 3.51 -0.01
C ASP A 42 -8.60 4.34 -0.41
N ASP A 43 -9.66 3.66 -0.82
CA ASP A 43 -10.91 4.29 -1.23
C ASP A 43 -12.10 3.36 -0.94
N ASP A 44 -13.31 3.89 -1.00
CA ASP A 44 -14.51 3.12 -0.74
C ASP A 44 -15.25 2.84 -2.06
N PHE A 45 -15.52 1.56 -2.38
CA PHE A 45 -16.25 1.11 -3.57
C PHE A 45 -17.42 0.21 -3.20
N HIS A 46 -18.59 0.51 -3.72
CA HIS A 46 -19.81 -0.26 -3.45
C HIS A 46 -20.09 -0.40 -1.94
N GLY A 47 -19.74 0.62 -1.14
CA GLY A 47 -19.86 0.57 0.32
C GLY A 47 -18.80 -0.26 1.04
N LEU A 48 -17.79 -0.74 0.32
CA LEU A 48 -16.70 -1.54 0.88
C LEU A 48 -15.39 -0.76 0.87
N HIS A 49 -14.63 -0.87 1.96
CA HIS A 49 -13.29 -0.29 2.07
C HIS A 49 -12.26 -1.16 1.33
N VAL A 50 -11.59 -0.57 0.36
CA VAL A 50 -10.57 -1.18 -0.49
C VAL A 50 -9.21 -0.55 -0.19
N SER A 51 -8.20 -1.37 0.06
CA SER A 51 -6.82 -0.95 0.34
C SER A 51 -5.86 -1.52 -0.71
N PRO A 52 -5.78 -0.94 -1.92
CA PRO A 52 -5.13 -1.56 -3.08
C PRO A 52 -3.67 -1.93 -2.87
N ASP A 53 -2.88 -1.07 -2.21
CA ASP A 53 -1.46 -1.33 -1.96
C ASP A 53 -1.26 -2.44 -0.91
N VAL A 54 -2.07 -2.44 0.15
CA VAL A 54 -2.07 -3.48 1.19
C VAL A 54 -2.48 -4.83 0.60
N ASP A 55 -3.54 -4.85 -0.21
CA ASP A 55 -4.08 -6.06 -0.82
C ASP A 55 -3.08 -6.64 -1.84
N THR A 56 -2.47 -5.79 -2.67
CA THR A 56 -1.39 -6.19 -3.58
C THR A 56 -0.20 -6.80 -2.83
N MET A 57 0.16 -6.22 -1.69
CA MET A 57 1.22 -6.75 -0.83
C MET A 57 0.84 -8.14 -0.29
N ILE A 58 -0.35 -8.28 0.28
CA ILE A 58 -0.85 -9.54 0.83
C ILE A 58 -0.91 -10.62 -0.26
N TYR A 59 -1.52 -10.34 -1.42
CA TYR A 59 -1.63 -11.31 -2.52
C TYR A 59 -0.26 -11.72 -3.07
N THR A 60 0.69 -10.77 -3.16
CA THR A 60 2.03 -11.09 -3.63
C THR A 60 2.76 -12.01 -2.67
N LEU A 61 2.74 -11.69 -1.37
CA LEU A 61 3.50 -12.42 -0.35
C LEU A 61 2.86 -13.77 0.03
N SER A 62 1.56 -13.94 -0.21
CA SER A 62 0.85 -15.22 -0.08
C SER A 62 0.88 -16.09 -1.35
N GLY A 63 1.48 -15.58 -2.45
CA GLY A 63 1.55 -16.32 -3.73
C GLY A 63 0.26 -16.32 -4.54
N LEU A 64 -0.74 -15.54 -4.16
CA LEU A 64 -2.06 -15.47 -4.82
C LEU A 64 -2.13 -14.42 -5.92
N VAL A 65 -1.13 -13.53 -6.03
CA VAL A 65 -1.16 -12.43 -6.98
C VAL A 65 -1.24 -12.89 -8.44
N ASN A 66 -2.00 -12.19 -9.27
CA ASN A 66 -1.94 -12.32 -10.71
C ASN A 66 -0.61 -11.74 -11.22
N LYS A 67 0.37 -12.62 -11.49
CA LYS A 67 1.75 -12.22 -11.86
C LYS A 67 1.81 -11.41 -13.16
N LYS A 68 0.85 -11.58 -14.10
CA LYS A 68 0.82 -10.82 -15.37
C LYS A 68 0.45 -9.36 -15.11
N GLN A 69 -0.55 -9.11 -14.28
CA GLN A 69 -0.99 -7.75 -13.91
C GLN A 69 -0.09 -7.16 -12.83
N GLY A 70 0.36 -8.01 -11.87
CA GLY A 70 1.10 -7.63 -10.67
C GLY A 70 0.20 -7.14 -9.53
N TRP A 71 -1.12 -7.24 -9.66
CA TRP A 71 -2.16 -6.94 -8.67
C TRP A 71 -3.36 -7.87 -8.87
N GLY A 72 -4.29 -7.88 -7.91
CA GLY A 72 -5.45 -8.76 -7.92
C GLY A 72 -5.09 -10.23 -7.75
N VAL A 73 -6.10 -11.07 -7.59
CA VAL A 73 -5.93 -12.50 -7.35
C VAL A 73 -5.80 -13.28 -8.66
N LYS A 74 -4.94 -14.29 -8.69
CA LYS A 74 -4.73 -15.16 -9.85
C LYS A 74 -6.02 -15.92 -10.17
N SER A 75 -6.41 -15.91 -11.45
CA SER A 75 -7.59 -16.62 -11.96
C SER A 75 -8.92 -16.21 -11.32
N ASP A 76 -8.97 -15.01 -10.72
CA ASP A 76 -10.19 -14.46 -10.16
C ASP A 76 -11.26 -14.22 -11.22
N LYS A 77 -12.52 -14.22 -10.79
CA LYS A 77 -13.68 -13.95 -11.64
C LYS A 77 -14.33 -12.64 -11.23
N TYR A 78 -15.26 -12.14 -12.03
CA TYR A 78 -15.90 -10.84 -11.83
C TYR A 78 -17.43 -10.95 -11.83
N LYS A 79 -17.96 -12.10 -11.39
CA LYS A 79 -19.43 -12.36 -11.39
C LYS A 79 -20.20 -11.38 -10.53
N ALA A 80 -19.68 -11.06 -9.34
CA ALA A 80 -20.29 -10.05 -8.47
C ALA A 80 -20.33 -8.68 -9.13
N LEU A 81 -19.24 -8.28 -9.79
CA LEU A 81 -19.15 -7.01 -10.51
C LEU A 81 -20.10 -6.98 -11.72
N ASP A 82 -20.27 -8.11 -12.44
CA ASP A 82 -21.24 -8.21 -13.53
C ASP A 82 -22.68 -8.03 -13.06
N VAL A 83 -23.03 -8.53 -11.86
CA VAL A 83 -24.35 -8.30 -11.26
C VAL A 83 -24.52 -6.83 -10.91
N LEU A 84 -23.55 -6.20 -10.27
CA LEU A 84 -23.59 -4.76 -9.96
C LEU A 84 -23.78 -3.92 -11.21
N LYS A 85 -23.10 -4.27 -12.31
CA LYS A 85 -23.27 -3.59 -13.60
C LYS A 85 -24.70 -3.72 -14.15
N LYS A 86 -25.30 -4.92 -14.06
CA LYS A 86 -26.70 -5.14 -14.45
C LYS A 86 -27.69 -4.30 -13.61
N LEU A 87 -27.33 -4.02 -12.35
CA LEU A 87 -28.08 -3.17 -11.44
C LEU A 87 -27.79 -1.66 -11.63
N GLY A 88 -27.06 -1.28 -12.69
CA GLY A 88 -26.76 0.11 -13.02
C GLY A 88 -25.66 0.76 -12.19
N GLN A 89 -24.86 -0.03 -11.44
CA GLN A 89 -23.76 0.53 -10.67
C GLN A 89 -22.52 0.79 -11.55
N GLU A 90 -21.73 1.81 -11.21
CA GLU A 90 -20.44 2.05 -11.85
C GLU A 90 -19.43 0.95 -11.49
N THR A 91 -18.84 0.28 -12.48
CA THR A 91 -17.92 -0.86 -12.30
C THR A 91 -16.54 -0.61 -12.90
N TRP A 92 -16.10 0.65 -12.93
CA TRP A 92 -14.78 1.00 -13.48
C TRP A 92 -13.62 0.53 -12.59
N MET A 93 -13.85 0.33 -11.27
CA MET A 93 -12.90 -0.32 -10.39
C MET A 93 -13.09 -1.82 -10.48
N LEU A 94 -12.10 -2.51 -11.04
CA LEU A 94 -12.17 -3.96 -11.23
C LEU A 94 -11.87 -4.65 -9.90
N LEU A 95 -12.92 -5.15 -9.24
CA LEU A 95 -12.85 -5.96 -8.03
C LEU A 95 -13.24 -7.40 -8.39
N GLY A 96 -12.35 -8.33 -8.16
CA GLY A 96 -12.61 -9.76 -8.35
C GLY A 96 -13.50 -10.35 -7.26
N ASP A 97 -14.05 -11.53 -7.49
CA ASP A 97 -14.90 -12.21 -6.50
C ASP A 97 -14.14 -12.51 -5.20
N SER A 98 -12.84 -12.86 -5.30
CA SER A 98 -11.96 -13.03 -4.14
C SER A 98 -11.67 -11.71 -3.43
N ASP A 99 -11.49 -10.61 -4.18
CA ASP A 99 -11.36 -9.27 -3.62
C ASP A 99 -12.60 -8.89 -2.80
N PHE A 100 -13.80 -9.17 -3.32
CA PHE A 100 -15.04 -8.89 -2.58
C PHE A 100 -15.05 -9.59 -1.23
N GLY A 101 -14.61 -10.85 -1.13
CA GLY A 101 -14.51 -11.56 0.14
C GLY A 101 -13.65 -10.81 1.17
N LEU A 102 -12.47 -10.34 0.73
CA LEU A 102 -11.54 -9.60 1.57
C LEU A 102 -12.12 -8.24 2.00
N HIS A 103 -12.72 -7.50 1.04
CA HIS A 103 -13.29 -6.17 1.31
C HIS A 103 -14.53 -6.23 2.19
N ILE A 104 -15.38 -7.27 2.04
CA ILE A 104 -16.53 -7.53 2.93
C ILE A 104 -16.03 -7.77 4.36
N TYR A 105 -15.04 -8.64 4.55
CA TYR A 105 -14.45 -8.90 5.87
C TYR A 105 -13.92 -7.61 6.50
N ARG A 106 -13.09 -6.85 5.77
CA ARG A 106 -12.50 -5.61 6.24
C ARG A 106 -13.58 -4.59 6.62
N SER A 107 -14.54 -4.33 5.75
CA SER A 107 -15.60 -3.35 5.95
C SER A 107 -16.51 -3.72 7.12
N LYS A 108 -16.87 -4.99 7.25
CA LYS A 108 -17.63 -5.49 8.41
C LYS A 108 -16.91 -5.19 9.72
N ARG A 109 -15.60 -5.48 9.79
CA ARG A 109 -14.80 -5.25 10.99
C ARG A 109 -14.64 -3.77 11.32
N LEU A 110 -14.44 -2.92 10.28
CA LEU A 110 -14.39 -1.46 10.45
C LEU A 110 -15.72 -0.92 11.00
N ASN A 111 -16.86 -1.40 10.49
CA ASN A 111 -18.19 -1.01 10.97
C ASN A 111 -18.46 -1.45 12.43
N LEU A 112 -17.78 -2.49 12.90
CA LEU A 112 -17.79 -2.93 14.29
C LEU A 112 -16.81 -2.14 15.18
N GLY A 113 -16.12 -1.13 14.64
CA GLY A 113 -15.20 -0.26 15.38
C GLY A 113 -13.79 -0.81 15.57
N HIS A 114 -13.41 -1.92 14.91
CA HIS A 114 -12.05 -2.42 14.96
C HIS A 114 -11.09 -1.49 14.19
N LYS A 115 -9.85 -1.39 14.67
CA LYS A 115 -8.81 -0.62 13.96
C LYS A 115 -8.40 -1.33 12.68
N ILE A 116 -8.14 -0.56 11.63
CA ILE A 116 -7.68 -1.14 10.35
C ILE A 116 -6.33 -1.85 10.48
N SER A 117 -5.45 -1.45 11.39
CA SER A 117 -4.21 -2.17 11.69
C SER A 117 -4.46 -3.59 12.20
N ASP A 118 -5.41 -3.74 13.15
CA ASP A 118 -5.72 -5.03 13.74
C ASP A 118 -6.36 -5.96 12.69
N ILE A 119 -7.25 -5.40 11.85
CA ILE A 119 -7.85 -6.11 10.72
C ILE A 119 -6.78 -6.58 9.73
N THR A 120 -5.79 -5.73 9.45
CA THR A 120 -4.67 -6.07 8.54
C THR A 120 -3.81 -7.20 9.12
N HIS A 121 -3.56 -7.21 10.42
CA HIS A 121 -2.86 -8.30 11.09
C HIS A 121 -3.65 -9.62 11.00
N ASP A 122 -4.97 -9.59 11.25
CA ASP A 122 -5.82 -10.77 11.12
C ASP A 122 -5.77 -11.34 9.70
N ILE A 123 -5.84 -10.47 8.69
CA ILE A 123 -5.74 -10.86 7.28
C ILE A 123 -4.35 -11.45 6.98
N ALA A 124 -3.26 -10.78 7.38
CA ALA A 124 -1.90 -11.26 7.15
C ALA A 124 -1.68 -12.65 7.79
N LYS A 125 -2.22 -12.86 8.97
CA LYS A 125 -2.19 -14.15 9.67
C LYS A 125 -3.00 -15.22 8.92
N ALA A 126 -4.21 -14.90 8.47
CA ALA A 126 -5.07 -15.83 7.73
C ALA A 126 -4.44 -16.25 6.39
N PHE A 127 -3.68 -15.35 5.75
CA PHE A 127 -2.94 -15.62 4.52
C PHE A 127 -1.53 -16.19 4.76
N ASN A 128 -1.17 -16.54 6.01
CA ASN A 128 0.10 -17.16 6.41
C ASN A 128 1.35 -16.37 6.01
N LEU A 129 1.30 -15.03 6.05
CA LEU A 129 2.44 -14.19 5.70
C LEU A 129 3.61 -14.40 6.67
N LYS A 130 4.83 -14.38 6.12
CA LYS A 130 6.09 -14.59 6.86
C LYS A 130 6.78 -13.29 7.29
N CYS A 131 6.10 -12.16 7.17
CA CYS A 131 6.58 -10.84 7.58
C CYS A 131 5.45 -10.04 8.23
N ASN A 132 5.81 -8.94 8.89
CA ASN A 132 4.85 -8.02 9.47
C ASN A 132 4.38 -7.02 8.42
N ILE A 133 3.06 -6.91 8.21
CA ILE A 133 2.45 -5.82 7.44
C ILE A 133 1.96 -4.79 8.44
N ILE A 134 2.55 -3.61 8.40
CA ILE A 134 2.30 -2.51 9.33
C ILE A 134 1.66 -1.36 8.55
N LEU A 135 0.58 -0.80 9.08
CA LEU A 135 -0.01 0.41 8.52
C LEU A 135 0.62 1.65 9.18
N PRO A 136 0.85 2.73 8.43
CA PRO A 136 1.49 3.93 8.97
C PRO A 136 0.61 4.66 9.99
N THR A 137 -0.71 4.57 9.85
CA THR A 137 -1.73 5.14 10.76
C THR A 137 -3.03 4.37 10.64
N ASN A 138 -3.93 4.52 11.63
CA ASN A 138 -5.31 4.02 11.55
C ASN A 138 -6.29 5.07 10.98
N ALA A 139 -5.83 6.28 10.72
CA ALA A 139 -6.66 7.34 10.16
C ALA A 139 -6.68 7.30 8.62
N LYS A 140 -7.79 7.69 8.02
CA LYS A 140 -7.88 7.87 6.56
C LYS A 140 -7.01 9.06 6.12
N ILE A 141 -6.08 8.85 5.20
CA ILE A 141 -5.20 9.88 4.61
C ILE A 141 -5.27 9.84 3.07
N PRO A 142 -6.45 9.97 2.46
CA PRO A 142 -6.59 9.76 1.02
C PRO A 142 -5.73 10.75 0.22
N THR A 143 -5.07 10.21 -0.81
CA THR A 143 -4.38 10.99 -1.83
C THR A 143 -5.41 11.58 -2.79
N LEU A 144 -5.44 12.89 -2.87
CA LEU A 144 -6.30 13.63 -3.79
C LEU A 144 -5.47 14.25 -4.91
N ILE A 145 -6.01 14.18 -6.11
CA ILE A 145 -5.42 14.72 -7.34
C ILE A 145 -6.25 15.90 -7.84
N ARG A 146 -5.61 17.04 -8.10
CA ARG A 146 -6.27 18.20 -8.69
C ARG A 146 -6.08 18.20 -10.20
N ILE A 147 -7.21 18.26 -10.92
CA ILE A 147 -7.30 18.39 -12.38
C ILE A 147 -8.38 19.39 -12.73
N LYS A 148 -8.12 20.33 -13.67
CA LYS A 148 -9.08 21.36 -14.10
C LYS A 148 -9.80 22.00 -12.90
N ASN A 149 -9.02 22.42 -11.89
CA ASN A 149 -9.50 23.03 -10.65
C ASN A 149 -10.40 22.17 -9.75
N LYS A 150 -10.58 20.87 -10.04
CA LYS A 150 -11.38 19.95 -9.22
C LYS A 150 -10.48 18.93 -8.54
N TRP A 151 -10.78 18.61 -7.29
CA TRP A 151 -10.16 17.53 -6.54
C TRP A 151 -10.92 16.23 -6.75
N ILE A 152 -10.23 15.18 -7.14
CA ILE A 152 -10.76 13.82 -7.28
C ILE A 152 -9.93 12.84 -6.47
N SER A 153 -10.44 11.63 -6.21
CA SER A 153 -9.66 10.58 -5.57
C SER A 153 -8.54 10.10 -6.49
N PHE A 154 -7.50 9.52 -5.89
CA PHE A 154 -6.41 8.93 -6.68
C PHE A 154 -6.94 7.79 -7.56
N GLN A 155 -7.84 6.96 -7.05
CA GLN A 155 -8.39 5.84 -7.82
C GLN A 155 -9.24 6.33 -9.02
N GLU A 156 -10.03 7.38 -8.86
CA GLU A 156 -10.72 7.99 -9.99
C GLU A 156 -9.73 8.47 -11.05
N TYR A 157 -8.64 9.13 -10.65
CA TYR A 157 -7.62 9.58 -11.58
C TYR A 157 -6.90 8.41 -12.26
N PHE A 158 -6.47 7.42 -11.47
CA PHE A 158 -5.62 6.33 -11.93
C PHE A 158 -6.38 5.32 -12.79
N VAL A 159 -7.51 4.82 -12.29
CA VAL A 159 -8.29 3.75 -12.91
C VAL A 159 -9.32 4.32 -13.89
N LYS A 160 -10.27 5.14 -13.41
CA LYS A 160 -11.38 5.65 -14.24
C LYS A 160 -10.88 6.55 -15.36
N ARG A 161 -9.93 7.45 -15.08
CA ARG A 161 -9.39 8.40 -16.07
C ARG A 161 -8.08 7.96 -16.71
N GLN A 162 -7.54 6.79 -16.35
CA GLN A 162 -6.34 6.18 -16.95
C GLN A 162 -5.13 7.13 -16.98
N CYS A 163 -4.96 7.99 -15.97
CA CYS A 163 -3.90 9.00 -15.89
C CYS A 163 -3.83 9.93 -17.11
N LYS A 164 -4.91 10.11 -17.88
CA LYS A 164 -4.91 10.98 -19.08
C LYS A 164 -4.87 12.47 -18.76
N PRO A 165 -5.63 12.98 -17.76
CA PRO A 165 -5.60 14.41 -17.46
C PRO A 165 -4.24 14.85 -16.89
N LYS A 166 -3.85 16.11 -17.18
CA LYS A 166 -2.69 16.72 -16.55
C LYS A 166 -2.96 16.96 -15.06
N VAL A 167 -2.04 16.53 -14.21
CA VAL A 167 -2.08 16.77 -12.76
C VAL A 167 -1.61 18.19 -12.47
N GLU A 168 -2.39 18.94 -11.71
CA GLU A 168 -2.03 20.28 -11.26
C GLU A 168 -1.39 20.27 -9.87
N LYS A 169 -1.99 19.49 -8.94
CA LYS A 169 -1.53 19.37 -7.55
C LYS A 169 -1.88 18.00 -6.98
N ILE A 170 -1.10 17.58 -5.99
CA ILE A 170 -1.35 16.39 -5.17
C ILE A 170 -1.51 16.85 -3.73
N LYS A 171 -2.44 16.23 -2.98
CA LYS A 171 -2.68 16.51 -1.58
C LYS A 171 -2.97 15.20 -0.84
N TYR A 172 -2.36 15.02 0.31
CA TYR A 172 -2.69 13.94 1.27
C TYR A 172 -3.60 14.55 2.33
N LYS A 173 -4.91 14.25 2.24
CA LYS A 173 -5.92 14.90 3.08
C LYS A 173 -5.72 14.50 4.55
N GLY A 174 -5.60 15.48 5.42
CA GLY A 174 -5.50 15.28 6.87
C GLY A 174 -4.15 14.80 7.40
N ILE A 175 -3.15 14.55 6.56
CA ILE A 175 -1.88 13.90 6.94
C ILE A 175 -1.10 14.60 8.06
N SER A 176 -1.21 15.92 8.18
CA SER A 176 -0.52 16.71 9.22
C SER A 176 -1.06 16.46 10.62
N ASN A 177 -2.29 15.98 10.75
CA ASN A 177 -3.01 15.88 12.02
C ASN A 177 -3.20 14.42 12.49
N VAL A 178 -2.69 13.45 11.72
CA VAL A 178 -2.87 12.03 12.08
C VAL A 178 -1.75 11.54 13.00
N LYS A 179 -2.10 10.62 13.88
CA LYS A 179 -1.15 9.93 14.74
C LYS A 179 -0.62 8.69 14.03
N ALA A 180 0.69 8.53 13.99
CA ALA A 180 1.30 7.31 13.48
C ALA A 180 0.97 6.10 14.36
N ASN A 181 0.88 4.92 13.77
CA ASN A 181 0.80 3.68 14.53
C ASN A 181 2.10 3.44 15.31
N SER A 182 1.99 3.07 16.57
CA SER A 182 3.13 2.82 17.45
C SER A 182 4.06 1.72 16.92
N GLU A 183 3.50 0.73 16.23
CA GLU A 183 4.26 -0.34 15.58
C GLU A 183 5.16 0.18 14.47
N ALA A 184 4.68 1.11 13.64
CA ALA A 184 5.49 1.74 12.61
C ALA A 184 6.68 2.49 13.21
N ILE A 185 6.45 3.24 14.29
CA ILE A 185 7.53 3.95 15.00
C ILE A 185 8.52 2.99 15.64
N LYS A 186 8.03 1.92 16.28
CA LYS A 186 8.88 0.88 16.90
C LYS A 186 9.73 0.18 15.83
N ALA A 187 9.13 -0.22 14.70
CA ALA A 187 9.83 -0.86 13.60
C ALA A 187 10.95 0.04 13.07
N ILE A 188 10.66 1.32 12.77
CA ILE A 188 11.65 2.29 12.28
C ILE A 188 12.79 2.48 13.29
N SER A 189 12.47 2.60 14.59
CA SER A 189 13.48 2.87 15.63
C SER A 189 14.34 1.65 15.95
N GLY A 190 13.83 0.44 15.76
CA GLY A 190 14.52 -0.82 16.00
C GLY A 190 15.18 -1.43 14.77
N ALA A 191 15.11 -0.77 13.61
CA ALA A 191 15.64 -1.31 12.37
C ALA A 191 17.18 -1.33 12.34
N ASP A 192 17.74 -2.38 11.75
CA ASP A 192 19.15 -2.43 11.32
C ASP A 192 19.31 -1.78 9.92
N LEU A 193 18.26 -1.78 9.10
CA LEU A 193 18.22 -1.19 7.76
C LEU A 193 16.80 -0.74 7.42
N ILE A 194 16.67 0.44 6.81
CA ILE A 194 15.43 0.96 6.26
C ILE A 194 15.56 1.05 4.74
N ILE A 195 14.58 0.48 4.02
CA ILE A 195 14.54 0.49 2.56
C ILE A 195 13.30 1.25 2.10
N LEU A 196 13.48 2.21 1.21
CA LEU A 196 12.41 2.82 0.44
C LEU A 196 12.27 2.02 -0.86
N ALA A 197 11.14 1.37 -1.03
CA ALA A 197 10.87 0.50 -2.18
C ALA A 197 10.88 1.25 -3.51
N PRO A 198 11.02 0.55 -4.67
CA PRO A 198 10.85 1.12 -6.00
C PRO A 198 9.36 1.38 -6.29
N SER A 199 8.74 2.12 -5.38
CA SER A 199 7.35 2.58 -5.42
C SER A 199 7.30 4.01 -5.91
N ASN A 200 6.13 4.47 -6.40
CA ASN A 200 5.99 5.86 -6.80
C ASN A 200 6.24 6.79 -5.60
N PRO A 201 7.23 7.72 -5.68
CA PRO A 201 7.56 8.57 -4.54
C PRO A 201 6.37 9.40 -4.05
N LEU A 202 5.61 10.00 -4.97
CA LEU A 202 4.50 10.89 -4.63
C LEU A 202 3.23 10.15 -4.19
N LEU A 203 2.98 8.98 -4.74
CA LEU A 203 1.72 8.26 -4.51
C LEU A 203 1.81 7.21 -3.41
N SER A 204 2.98 6.59 -3.23
CA SER A 204 3.13 5.47 -2.30
C SER A 204 4.08 5.74 -1.14
N LEU A 205 5.17 6.50 -1.34
CA LEU A 205 6.15 6.73 -0.27
C LEU A 205 5.85 7.98 0.55
N LEU A 206 5.54 9.12 -0.10
CA LEU A 206 5.25 10.36 0.61
C LEU A 206 4.01 10.30 1.50
N PRO A 207 2.93 9.55 1.19
CA PRO A 207 1.83 9.36 2.13
C PRO A 207 2.26 8.69 3.45
N ILE A 208 3.29 7.83 3.40
CA ILE A 208 3.88 7.23 4.61
C ILE A 208 4.80 8.24 5.31
N ILE A 209 5.78 8.78 4.55
CA ILE A 209 6.87 9.60 5.09
C ILE A 209 6.36 10.92 5.67
N ASN A 210 5.33 11.53 5.08
CA ASN A 210 4.81 12.83 5.52
C ASN A 210 3.93 12.77 6.77
N ILE A 211 3.66 11.58 7.33
CA ILE A 211 3.09 11.50 8.68
C ILE A 211 4.13 12.05 9.66
N PRO A 212 3.80 13.10 10.45
CA PRO A 212 4.81 13.87 11.20
C PRO A 212 5.71 13.03 12.08
N GLN A 213 5.14 12.07 12.81
CA GLN A 213 5.90 11.19 13.71
C GLN A 213 6.80 10.20 12.96
N ILE A 214 6.36 9.69 11.79
CA ILE A 214 7.19 8.83 10.93
C ILE A 214 8.35 9.63 10.37
N LYS A 215 8.06 10.81 9.81
CA LYS A 215 9.09 11.72 9.29
C LYS A 215 10.15 12.04 10.36
N TYR A 216 9.69 12.41 11.55
CA TYR A 216 10.59 12.68 12.68
C TYR A 216 11.44 11.46 13.04
N SER A 217 10.84 10.28 13.15
CA SER A 217 11.55 9.04 13.46
C SER A 217 12.62 8.70 12.41
N LEU A 218 12.30 8.86 11.12
CA LEU A 218 13.26 8.62 10.03
C LEU A 218 14.45 9.59 10.08
N ILE A 219 14.21 10.87 10.39
CA ILE A 219 15.27 11.90 10.47
C ILE A 219 16.13 11.72 11.72
N ARG A 220 15.51 11.43 12.88
CA ARG A 220 16.21 11.28 14.17
C ARG A 220 17.15 10.08 14.18
N ASN A 221 16.78 8.98 13.58
CA ASN A 221 17.55 7.74 13.55
C ASN A 221 18.66 7.79 12.48
N LYS A 222 19.59 8.76 12.61
CA LYS A 222 20.68 9.01 11.64
C LYS A 222 21.64 7.81 11.47
N LYS A 223 21.86 7.02 12.53
CA LYS A 223 22.77 5.87 12.54
C LYS A 223 22.23 4.66 11.75
N ILE A 224 20.91 4.58 11.55
CA ILE A 224 20.30 3.49 10.79
C ILE A 224 20.49 3.79 9.30
N PRO A 225 21.18 2.91 8.54
CA PRO A 225 21.32 3.07 7.10
C PRO A 225 19.96 3.07 6.39
N LYS A 226 19.82 3.93 5.39
CA LYS A 226 18.61 4.08 4.59
C LYS A 226 18.97 3.97 3.12
N ILE A 227 18.30 3.09 2.41
CA ILE A 227 18.49 2.84 0.99
C ILE A 227 17.18 3.18 0.26
N ALA A 228 17.28 3.92 -0.83
CA ALA A 228 16.15 4.14 -1.74
C ALA A 228 16.43 3.42 -3.06
N VAL A 229 15.45 2.63 -3.50
CA VAL A 229 15.48 1.96 -4.80
C VAL A 229 14.64 2.78 -5.78
N SER A 230 15.26 3.27 -6.85
CA SER A 230 14.56 4.08 -7.85
C SER A 230 13.56 3.23 -8.66
N PRO A 231 12.32 3.71 -8.87
CA PRO A 231 11.38 3.10 -9.81
C PRO A 231 11.67 3.48 -11.27
N LEU A 232 12.69 4.30 -11.52
CA LEU A 232 13.03 4.82 -12.84
C LEU A 232 14.29 4.15 -13.37
N ILE A 233 14.27 3.76 -14.66
CA ILE A 233 15.45 3.36 -15.44
C ILE A 233 15.56 4.33 -16.61
N SER A 234 16.71 4.98 -16.76
CA SER A 234 16.96 5.98 -17.81
C SER A 234 15.85 7.05 -17.90
N GLY A 235 15.40 7.54 -16.73
CA GLY A 235 14.36 8.57 -16.63
C GLY A 235 12.93 8.10 -16.93
N LYS A 236 12.73 6.79 -17.21
CA LYS A 236 11.40 6.23 -17.51
C LYS A 236 10.92 5.32 -16.39
N ALA A 237 9.64 5.43 -16.03
CA ALA A 237 9.04 4.50 -15.09
C ALA A 237 8.91 3.11 -15.69
N ILE A 238 9.31 2.09 -14.94
CA ILE A 238 9.17 0.69 -15.35
C ILE A 238 7.68 0.31 -15.39
N LYS A 239 6.87 0.86 -14.47
CA LYS A 239 5.43 0.63 -14.37
C LYS A 239 4.73 1.82 -13.74
N GLY A 240 3.48 2.07 -14.18
CA GLY A 240 2.64 3.15 -13.62
C GLY A 240 2.98 4.56 -14.14
N PRO A 241 2.26 5.58 -13.65
CA PRO A 241 2.31 6.95 -14.20
C PRO A 241 3.41 7.82 -13.58
N ALA A 242 4.47 7.25 -12.99
CA ALA A 242 5.48 8.05 -12.28
C ALA A 242 6.03 9.20 -13.14
N ASN A 243 6.26 8.98 -14.44
CA ASN A 243 6.74 10.02 -15.37
C ASN A 243 5.71 11.12 -15.66
N LYS A 244 4.42 10.89 -15.41
CA LYS A 244 3.35 11.86 -15.68
C LYS A 244 2.99 12.71 -14.47
N ILE A 245 3.47 12.28 -13.30
CA ILE A 245 3.07 12.86 -12.01
C ILE A 245 4.25 13.55 -11.34
N MET A 246 5.48 13.18 -11.69
CA MET A 246 6.71 13.87 -11.32
C MET A 246 7.03 14.98 -12.32
#